data_1197d625dbc64b94d3a73438e1c79454
#
_entry.id   1197d625dbc64b94d3a73438e1c79454
#
_cell.length_a   1.000
_cell.length_b   1.000
_cell.length_c   1.000
_cell.angle_alpha   90.00
_cell.angle_beta   90.00
_cell.angle_gamma   90.00
#
_symmetry.space_group_name_H-M   'P 1'
#
loop_
_entity.id
_entity.type
_entity.pdbx_description
1 polymer ?
#
loop_
_entity_poly.entity_id
_entity_poly.type
_entity_poly.pdbx_seq_one_letter_code
_entity_poly.pdbx_strand_id
1 'polypeptide(L)'
;MSLTRRLPYAQWSWPLGKGNQLCRQAAGRARIGAVRPTLSPFNADRPVTFSKRPTDQPIGVFDSGVGGLSVLRRIQTDLSHETLLYVADSGHAPYGNKPNEFIARRSVAITEFLLEHRAKAAVVACNTATAAAIAQLRNRFHVPIIGIEPAIKPAVAATRSGVVGLLATGNTVRSNKFAALLDQHGHRARVMVQPCPGLADCVERGELHGSHPRALLEKFLEPLLAQGADTLVLGCTHYPFLIPLIQQLVGPDVVILDPSAAVARQLRRRLEAASVLANGLAIGDTRYWTSGPLERTAQVMGRLLGYPVAVEPLPEPFRHDSTPTFSGLESLPALATEAHPAQ
;
A
#
# COMPACT_ATOMS: atom_id res chain seq x y z
N MET A 1 18.53 39.60 -0.01
CA MET A 1 19.23 38.41 0.49
C MET A 1 18.17 37.41 0.98
N SER A 2 17.78 36.51 0.10
CA SER A 2 16.72 35.53 0.36
C SER A 2 17.32 34.11 0.30
N LEU A 3 17.37 33.41 1.42
CA LEU A 3 17.83 32.06 1.54
C LEU A 3 16.65 31.10 1.42
N THR A 4 16.35 30.65 0.20
CA THR A 4 15.46 29.52 -0.05
C THR A 4 16.19 28.22 0.22
N ARG A 5 15.95 27.57 1.36
CA ARG A 5 16.39 26.21 1.63
C ARG A 5 15.55 25.23 0.78
N ARG A 6 16.15 24.67 -0.26
CA ARG A 6 15.65 23.52 -1.00
C ARG A 6 15.81 22.27 -0.14
N LEU A 7 14.71 21.60 0.17
CA LEU A 7 14.73 20.24 0.72
C LEU A 7 15.10 19.25 -0.39
N PRO A 8 16.01 18.29 -0.18
CA PRO A 8 16.38 17.33 -1.20
C PRO A 8 15.27 16.31 -1.40
N TYR A 9 14.66 16.30 -2.58
CA TYR A 9 13.87 15.18 -3.07
C TYR A 9 14.82 14.01 -3.33
N ALA A 10 14.60 12.90 -2.62
CA ALA A 10 15.27 11.65 -2.91
C ALA A 10 14.88 11.18 -4.31
N GLN A 11 15.79 11.26 -5.26
CA GLN A 11 15.66 10.69 -6.59
C GLN A 11 15.68 9.16 -6.45
N TRP A 12 14.55 8.53 -6.77
CA TRP A 12 14.45 7.09 -6.86
C TRP A 12 14.95 6.65 -8.24
N SER A 13 16.21 6.24 -8.32
CA SER A 13 16.75 5.55 -9.50
C SER A 13 16.56 4.05 -9.34
N TRP A 14 15.80 3.44 -10.25
CA TRP A 14 15.74 1.99 -10.43
C TRP A 14 17.02 1.50 -11.06
N PRO A 15 17.66 0.41 -10.60
CA PRO A 15 18.75 -0.20 -11.33
C PRO A 15 18.20 -0.90 -12.57
N LEU A 16 18.31 -0.25 -13.74
CA LEU A 16 18.15 -0.91 -15.04
C LEU A 16 19.36 -1.83 -15.24
N GLY A 17 19.10 -3.13 -15.32
CA GLY A 17 20.10 -4.11 -15.74
C GLY A 17 20.58 -3.81 -17.15
N LYS A 18 21.81 -3.37 -17.30
CA LYS A 18 22.55 -3.38 -18.59
C LYS A 18 23.62 -4.45 -18.54
N GLY A 19 23.50 -5.39 -19.43
CA GLY A 19 24.55 -6.35 -19.73
C GLY A 19 25.73 -5.70 -20.43
N ASN A 20 26.91 -6.19 -20.05
CA ASN A 20 28.19 -6.36 -20.72
C ASN A 20 28.66 -5.39 -21.81
N GLN A 21 29.74 -4.66 -21.57
CA GLN A 21 31.15 -4.95 -22.06
C GLN A 21 32.04 -3.72 -21.87
N LEU A 22 33.33 -4.02 -21.62
CA LEU A 22 34.52 -3.15 -21.67
C LEU A 22 34.84 -2.34 -20.40
N CYS A 23 35.73 -2.89 -19.57
CA CYS A 23 37.05 -2.33 -19.33
C CYS A 23 37.89 -3.29 -18.47
N ARG A 24 38.86 -3.96 -19.05
CA ARG A 24 40.03 -4.53 -18.34
C ARG A 24 41.05 -3.43 -18.14
N GLN A 25 41.70 -3.48 -16.97
CA GLN A 25 42.95 -2.87 -16.54
C GLN A 25 42.82 -1.71 -15.55
N ALA A 26 42.96 -2.07 -14.28
CA ALA A 26 43.95 -1.47 -13.35
C ALA A 26 43.85 -2.24 -12.02
N ALA A 27 44.91 -2.95 -11.68
CA ALA A 27 45.03 -3.70 -10.44
C ALA A 27 45.34 -2.74 -9.27
N GLY A 28 44.54 -2.81 -8.21
CA GLY A 28 44.77 -2.13 -6.95
C GLY A 28 43.96 -2.82 -5.85
N ARG A 29 44.64 -3.59 -4.98
CA ARG A 29 44.06 -4.37 -3.91
C ARG A 29 43.44 -3.45 -2.84
N ALA A 30 42.11 -3.45 -2.69
CA ALA A 30 41.47 -3.15 -1.42
C ALA A 30 40.33 -4.17 -1.23
N ARG A 31 40.49 -5.08 -0.27
CA ARG A 31 39.43 -6.02 0.14
C ARG A 31 38.38 -5.24 0.95
N ILE A 32 37.32 -4.79 0.30
CA ILE A 32 36.09 -4.43 0.98
C ILE A 32 35.22 -5.69 0.94
N GLY A 33 35.05 -6.32 2.09
CA GLY A 33 34.17 -7.47 2.25
C GLY A 33 32.73 -7.07 1.91
N ALA A 34 32.25 -7.52 0.76
CA ALA A 34 30.83 -7.46 0.42
C ALA A 34 30.09 -8.42 1.36
N VAL A 35 29.48 -7.86 2.39
CA VAL A 35 28.47 -8.57 3.19
C VAL A 35 27.24 -8.74 2.27
N ARG A 36 27.15 -9.87 1.59
CA ARG A 36 25.90 -10.33 0.99
C ARG A 36 24.94 -10.62 2.15
N PRO A 37 23.75 -10.03 2.21
CA PRO A 37 22.75 -10.51 3.14
C PRO A 37 22.42 -11.95 2.73
N THR A 38 22.85 -12.92 3.53
CA THR A 38 22.41 -14.30 3.41
C THR A 38 20.93 -14.33 3.79
N LEU A 39 20.06 -14.30 2.79
CA LEU A 39 18.66 -14.66 2.96
C LEU A 39 18.67 -16.12 3.43
N SER A 40 18.37 -16.33 4.70
CA SER A 40 18.16 -17.67 5.25
C SER A 40 17.01 -18.32 4.50
N PRO A 41 17.11 -19.58 4.05
CA PRO A 41 16.01 -20.24 3.37
C PRO A 41 14.80 -20.23 4.29
N PHE A 42 13.68 -19.76 3.75
CA PHE A 42 12.39 -19.72 4.43
C PHE A 42 12.01 -21.14 4.86
N ASN A 43 11.92 -21.39 6.15
CA ASN A 43 11.47 -22.65 6.71
C ASN A 43 9.96 -22.58 6.94
N ALA A 44 9.18 -23.13 6.01
CA ALA A 44 7.71 -23.15 6.06
C ALA A 44 7.15 -23.90 7.30
N ASP A 45 7.95 -24.77 7.91
CA ASP A 45 7.54 -25.62 9.05
C ASP A 45 7.79 -24.97 10.42
N ARG A 46 8.22 -23.72 10.48
CA ARG A 46 8.45 -23.07 11.77
C ARG A 46 7.13 -22.62 12.37
N PRO A 47 6.67 -23.22 13.50
CA PRO A 47 5.47 -22.73 14.17
C PRO A 47 5.66 -21.27 14.58
N VAL A 48 4.71 -20.41 14.23
CA VAL A 48 4.75 -19.00 14.61
C VAL A 48 4.52 -18.90 16.11
N THR A 49 5.58 -18.86 16.87
CA THR A 49 5.50 -18.48 18.29
C THR A 49 5.42 -16.96 18.34
N PHE A 50 4.20 -16.43 18.35
CA PHE A 50 4.01 -14.99 18.56
C PHE A 50 4.47 -14.61 19.97
N SER A 51 5.33 -13.60 20.04
CA SER A 51 5.75 -13.04 21.33
C SER A 51 4.54 -12.56 22.13
N LYS A 52 4.63 -12.70 23.47
CA LYS A 52 3.59 -12.19 24.38
C LYS A 52 3.59 -10.66 24.48
N ARG A 53 4.70 -10.00 24.10
CA ARG A 53 4.81 -8.54 24.18
C ARG A 53 4.04 -7.86 23.05
N PRO A 54 3.19 -6.87 23.31
CA PRO A 54 2.43 -6.14 22.29
C PRO A 54 3.31 -5.52 21.19
N THR A 55 4.52 -5.08 21.55
CA THR A 55 5.50 -4.49 20.62
C THR A 55 6.00 -5.48 19.57
N ASP A 56 6.04 -6.77 19.88
CA ASP A 56 6.54 -7.82 19.00
C ASP A 56 5.43 -8.43 18.12
N GLN A 57 4.16 -8.04 18.36
CA GLN A 57 3.04 -8.50 17.54
C GLN A 57 3.10 -7.89 16.15
N PRO A 58 2.64 -8.59 15.12
CA PRO A 58 2.72 -8.13 13.75
C PRO A 58 1.75 -7.00 13.43
N ILE A 59 1.98 -6.32 12.31
CA ILE A 59 1.03 -5.40 11.68
C ILE A 59 0.38 -6.13 10.52
N GLY A 60 -0.95 -6.16 10.49
CA GLY A 60 -1.70 -6.64 9.34
C GLY A 60 -1.81 -5.58 8.25
N VAL A 61 -1.61 -5.98 7.00
CA VAL A 61 -1.78 -5.13 5.81
C VAL A 61 -2.61 -5.91 4.80
N PHE A 62 -3.66 -5.33 4.26
CA PHE A 62 -4.43 -6.00 3.21
C PHE A 62 -4.86 -5.06 2.09
N ASP A 63 -5.06 -5.66 0.93
CA ASP A 63 -5.59 -5.02 -0.28
C ASP A 63 -6.53 -5.97 -1.01
N SER A 64 -7.30 -5.43 -1.96
CA SER A 64 -8.12 -6.21 -2.89
C SER A 64 -7.32 -7.21 -3.74
N GLY A 65 -6.01 -7.00 -3.85
CA GLY A 65 -5.10 -7.82 -4.63
C GLY A 65 -3.65 -7.54 -4.34
N VAL A 66 -2.81 -7.47 -5.39
CA VAL A 66 -1.36 -7.24 -5.24
C VAL A 66 -0.96 -5.76 -5.15
N GLY A 67 -1.89 -4.83 -5.39
CA GLY A 67 -1.60 -3.39 -5.42
C GLY A 67 -1.05 -2.85 -4.10
N GLY A 68 -1.57 -3.33 -2.97
CA GLY A 68 -1.16 -2.92 -1.63
C GLY A 68 0.30 -3.21 -1.29
N LEU A 69 1.01 -4.00 -2.11
CA LEU A 69 2.47 -4.17 -2.00
C LEU A 69 3.23 -2.84 -2.15
N SER A 70 2.66 -1.85 -2.83
CA SER A 70 3.22 -0.49 -2.89
C SER A 70 3.30 0.15 -1.49
N VAL A 71 2.24 0.00 -0.70
CA VAL A 71 2.16 0.46 0.69
C VAL A 71 3.04 -0.40 1.60
N LEU A 72 2.97 -1.74 1.44
CA LEU A 72 3.77 -2.69 2.21
C LEU A 72 5.27 -2.38 2.11
N ARG A 73 5.81 -2.19 0.90
CA ARG A 73 7.22 -1.82 0.67
C ARG A 73 7.60 -0.56 1.42
N ARG A 74 6.70 0.42 1.44
CA ARG A 74 6.96 1.65 2.17
C ARG A 74 6.98 1.44 3.68
N ILE A 75 6.08 0.62 4.20
CA ILE A 75 6.08 0.23 5.62
C ILE A 75 7.35 -0.53 5.97
N GLN A 76 7.77 -1.51 5.16
CA GLN A 76 9.03 -2.24 5.35
C GLN A 76 10.24 -1.31 5.42
N THR A 77 10.26 -0.26 4.60
CA THR A 77 11.36 0.72 4.57
C THR A 77 11.35 1.63 5.80
N ASP A 78 10.18 2.19 6.15
CA ASP A 78 10.05 3.20 7.20
C ASP A 78 9.97 2.60 8.61
N LEU A 79 9.52 1.33 8.72
CA LEU A 79 9.26 0.59 9.96
C LEU A 79 9.91 -0.80 9.90
N SER A 80 11.21 -0.83 9.60
CA SER A 80 11.96 -2.05 9.28
C SER A 80 12.01 -3.11 10.39
N HIS A 81 11.69 -2.74 11.64
CA HIS A 81 11.66 -3.66 12.78
C HIS A 81 10.28 -4.28 13.02
N GLU A 82 9.27 -3.89 12.26
CA GLU A 82 7.92 -4.43 12.38
C GLU A 82 7.76 -5.72 11.58
N THR A 83 7.23 -6.75 12.22
CA THR A 83 6.75 -7.96 11.53
C THR A 83 5.44 -7.64 10.83
N LEU A 84 5.31 -8.06 9.56
CA LEU A 84 4.17 -7.73 8.70
C LEU A 84 3.44 -9.00 8.25
N LEU A 85 2.12 -8.92 8.20
CA LEU A 85 1.23 -9.92 7.60
C LEU A 85 0.54 -9.26 6.43
N TYR A 86 0.73 -9.77 5.22
CA TYR A 86 0.10 -9.22 4.02
C TYR A 86 -0.95 -10.18 3.46
N VAL A 87 -2.16 -9.67 3.24
CA VAL A 87 -3.24 -10.42 2.59
C VAL A 87 -3.63 -9.74 1.28
N ALA A 88 -3.45 -10.46 0.16
CA ALA A 88 -3.98 -10.10 -1.15
C ALA A 88 -5.30 -10.84 -1.38
N ASP A 89 -6.42 -10.10 -1.44
CA ASP A 89 -7.72 -10.70 -1.75
C ASP A 89 -7.91 -10.92 -3.26
N SER A 90 -6.87 -11.43 -3.93
CA SER A 90 -6.77 -11.54 -5.39
C SER A 90 -7.84 -12.43 -6.03
N GLY A 91 -8.45 -13.35 -5.28
CA GLY A 91 -9.60 -14.13 -5.74
C GLY A 91 -10.86 -13.29 -5.98
N HIS A 92 -10.90 -12.08 -5.42
CA HIS A 92 -12.02 -11.16 -5.50
C HIS A 92 -11.64 -9.82 -6.17
N ALA A 93 -10.38 -9.68 -6.60
CA ALA A 93 -9.87 -8.50 -7.30
C ALA A 93 -10.54 -8.31 -8.69
N PRO A 94 -10.67 -7.06 -9.17
CA PRO A 94 -10.49 -5.82 -8.45
C PRO A 94 -11.76 -5.39 -7.70
N TYR A 95 -11.63 -4.72 -6.55
CA TYR A 95 -12.78 -4.18 -5.80
C TYR A 95 -13.47 -2.99 -6.48
N GLY A 96 -12.83 -2.38 -7.45
CA GLY A 96 -13.32 -1.18 -8.13
C GLY A 96 -14.69 -1.34 -8.80
N ASN A 97 -15.14 -2.57 -9.05
CA ASN A 97 -16.41 -2.92 -9.71
C ASN A 97 -17.36 -3.72 -8.79
N LYS A 98 -17.02 -3.92 -7.52
CA LYS A 98 -17.83 -4.71 -6.57
C LYS A 98 -18.79 -3.81 -5.77
N PRO A 99 -19.94 -4.33 -5.31
CA PRO A 99 -20.82 -3.61 -4.38
C PRO A 99 -20.12 -3.27 -3.06
N ASN A 100 -20.48 -2.13 -2.44
CA ASN A 100 -19.87 -1.69 -1.18
C ASN A 100 -20.08 -2.71 -0.05
N GLU A 101 -21.23 -3.35 0.03
CA GLU A 101 -21.56 -4.37 1.03
C GLU A 101 -20.63 -5.59 0.91
N PHE A 102 -20.33 -6.02 -0.33
CA PHE A 102 -19.38 -7.08 -0.59
C PHE A 102 -17.97 -6.69 -0.10
N ILE A 103 -17.52 -5.49 -0.48
CA ILE A 103 -16.20 -4.97 -0.08
C ILE A 103 -16.09 -4.87 1.44
N ALA A 104 -17.16 -4.40 2.09
CA ALA A 104 -17.21 -4.28 3.55
C ALA A 104 -17.12 -5.65 4.24
N ARG A 105 -17.90 -6.66 3.78
CA ARG A 105 -17.83 -8.03 4.32
C ARG A 105 -16.43 -8.63 4.15
N ARG A 106 -15.83 -8.52 2.96
CA ARG A 106 -14.47 -9.01 2.71
C ARG A 106 -13.45 -8.32 3.62
N SER A 107 -13.55 -6.98 3.74
CA SER A 107 -12.66 -6.20 4.61
C SER A 107 -12.76 -6.62 6.08
N VAL A 108 -13.96 -6.92 6.56
CA VAL A 108 -14.19 -7.44 7.92
C VAL A 108 -13.54 -8.81 8.07
N ALA A 109 -13.83 -9.77 7.19
CA ALA A 109 -13.30 -11.13 7.26
C ALA A 109 -11.75 -11.15 7.24
N ILE A 110 -11.12 -10.36 6.36
CA ILE A 110 -9.66 -10.27 6.30
C ILE A 110 -9.09 -9.61 7.56
N THR A 111 -9.77 -8.60 8.10
CA THR A 111 -9.33 -7.98 9.36
C THR A 111 -9.42 -8.97 10.52
N GLU A 112 -10.49 -9.77 10.60
CA GLU A 112 -10.62 -10.86 11.59
C GLU A 112 -9.47 -11.87 11.47
N PHE A 113 -9.17 -12.34 10.26
CA PHE A 113 -8.01 -13.21 10.01
C PHE A 113 -6.70 -12.62 10.54
N LEU A 114 -6.45 -11.33 10.26
CA LEU A 114 -5.25 -10.65 10.73
C LEU A 114 -5.19 -10.56 12.26
N LEU A 115 -6.35 -10.33 12.90
CA LEU A 115 -6.44 -10.26 14.37
C LEU A 115 -6.31 -11.64 15.02
N GLU A 116 -6.80 -12.72 14.41
CA GLU A 116 -6.53 -14.09 14.84
C GLU A 116 -5.02 -14.40 14.82
N HIS A 117 -4.29 -13.79 13.89
CA HIS A 117 -2.83 -13.83 13.82
C HIS A 117 -2.16 -12.76 14.72
N ARG A 118 -2.93 -12.20 15.70
CA ARG A 118 -2.47 -11.23 16.70
C ARG A 118 -1.93 -9.92 16.12
N ALA A 119 -2.46 -9.46 15.00
CA ALA A 119 -2.08 -8.16 14.48
C ALA A 119 -2.41 -7.04 15.50
N LYS A 120 -1.39 -6.27 15.88
CA LYS A 120 -1.53 -5.12 16.80
C LYS A 120 -2.10 -3.88 16.14
N ALA A 121 -2.13 -3.85 14.82
CA ALA A 121 -2.72 -2.80 13.99
C ALA A 121 -3.09 -3.37 12.62
N ALA A 122 -4.05 -2.77 11.92
CA ALA A 122 -4.41 -3.14 10.56
C ALA A 122 -4.30 -1.94 9.61
N VAL A 123 -3.71 -2.18 8.43
CA VAL A 123 -3.62 -1.20 7.33
C VAL A 123 -4.49 -1.67 6.18
N VAL A 124 -5.51 -0.90 5.86
CA VAL A 124 -6.35 -1.08 4.68
C VAL A 124 -5.65 -0.40 3.51
N ALA A 125 -4.79 -1.16 2.82
CA ALA A 125 -3.95 -0.65 1.75
C ALA A 125 -4.68 -0.66 0.40
N CYS A 126 -5.97 -0.37 0.40
CA CYS A 126 -6.84 -0.28 -0.78
C CYS A 126 -7.73 0.95 -0.66
N ASN A 127 -7.66 1.88 -1.64
CA ASN A 127 -8.48 3.09 -1.62
C ASN A 127 -9.98 2.74 -1.66
N THR A 128 -10.35 1.77 -2.48
CA THR A 128 -11.74 1.31 -2.62
C THR A 128 -12.24 0.67 -1.33
N ALA A 129 -11.46 -0.23 -0.70
CA ALA A 129 -11.81 -0.83 0.58
C ALA A 129 -11.87 0.21 1.71
N THR A 130 -10.92 1.16 1.73
CA THR A 130 -10.94 2.28 2.69
C THR A 130 -12.22 3.09 2.55
N ALA A 131 -12.64 3.41 1.33
CA ALA A 131 -13.86 4.18 1.09
C ALA A 131 -15.11 3.43 1.57
N ALA A 132 -15.19 2.12 1.33
CA ALA A 132 -16.37 1.30 1.63
C ALA A 132 -16.44 0.84 3.09
N ALA A 133 -15.30 0.54 3.75
CA ALA A 133 -15.31 -0.24 4.99
C ALA A 133 -14.67 0.44 6.21
N ILE A 134 -13.85 1.49 6.06
CA ILE A 134 -12.99 1.98 7.15
C ILE A 134 -13.76 2.41 8.40
N ALA A 135 -14.95 2.99 8.26
CA ALA A 135 -15.78 3.40 9.39
C ALA A 135 -16.29 2.16 10.16
N GLN A 136 -16.78 1.16 9.43
CA GLN A 136 -17.26 -0.09 10.02
C GLN A 136 -16.15 -0.84 10.74
N LEU A 137 -14.95 -0.92 10.14
CA LEU A 137 -13.79 -1.58 10.75
C LEU A 137 -13.39 -0.91 12.05
N ARG A 138 -13.32 0.43 12.08
CA ARG A 138 -12.98 1.21 13.27
C ARG A 138 -14.02 1.09 14.40
N ASN A 139 -15.29 0.93 14.05
CA ASN A 139 -16.34 0.71 15.03
C ASN A 139 -16.37 -0.72 15.58
N ARG A 140 -15.89 -1.70 14.79
CA ARG A 140 -15.93 -3.12 15.16
C ARG A 140 -14.69 -3.57 15.94
N PHE A 141 -13.50 -3.05 15.59
CA PHE A 141 -12.22 -3.53 16.10
C PHE A 141 -11.50 -2.47 16.92
N HIS A 142 -10.92 -2.88 18.04
CA HIS A 142 -10.26 -1.98 19.00
C HIS A 142 -8.78 -1.70 18.72
N VAL A 143 -8.20 -2.30 17.68
CA VAL A 143 -6.82 -2.02 17.26
C VAL A 143 -6.74 -0.77 16.38
N PRO A 144 -5.59 -0.09 16.28
CA PRO A 144 -5.39 0.99 15.33
C PRO A 144 -5.66 0.53 13.90
N ILE A 145 -6.62 1.16 13.20
CA ILE A 145 -6.94 0.87 11.79
C ILE A 145 -6.61 2.08 10.93
N ILE A 146 -5.66 1.89 10.02
CA ILE A 146 -5.14 2.90 9.11
C ILE A 146 -5.70 2.63 7.70
N GLY A 147 -6.38 3.60 7.12
CA GLY A 147 -6.80 3.56 5.72
C GLY A 147 -5.89 4.38 4.83
N ILE A 148 -5.99 4.17 3.52
CA ILE A 148 -5.32 4.96 2.51
C ILE A 148 -6.31 5.93 1.85
N GLU A 149 -5.87 7.16 1.62
CA GLU A 149 -6.64 8.21 0.93
C GLU A 149 -5.80 8.82 -0.19
N PRO A 150 -6.42 9.23 -1.30
CA PRO A 150 -5.71 9.97 -2.34
C PRO A 150 -5.04 11.23 -1.80
N ALA A 151 -3.85 11.54 -2.28
CA ALA A 151 -2.99 12.62 -1.78
C ALA A 151 -3.44 14.02 -2.28
N ILE A 152 -4.74 14.37 -2.16
CA ILE A 152 -5.31 15.63 -2.68
C ILE A 152 -4.68 16.84 -2.01
N LYS A 153 -4.62 16.86 -0.67
CA LYS A 153 -4.05 18.01 0.07
C LYS A 153 -2.60 18.34 -0.36
N PRO A 154 -1.65 17.41 -0.40
CA PRO A 154 -0.31 17.68 -0.90
C PRO A 154 -0.27 18.00 -2.40
N ALA A 155 -1.18 17.47 -3.22
CA ALA A 155 -1.25 17.77 -4.64
C ALA A 155 -1.65 19.21 -4.90
N VAL A 156 -2.68 19.70 -4.21
CA VAL A 156 -3.12 21.10 -4.28
C VAL A 156 -2.03 22.06 -3.80
N ALA A 157 -1.18 21.64 -2.88
CA ALA A 157 -0.04 22.45 -2.43
C ALA A 157 1.16 22.40 -3.40
N ALA A 158 1.29 21.35 -4.20
CA ALA A 158 2.42 21.13 -5.11
C ALA A 158 2.20 21.69 -6.52
N THR A 159 0.94 21.77 -6.98
CA THR A 159 0.64 22.25 -8.34
C THR A 159 1.05 23.71 -8.53
N ARG A 160 1.64 24.01 -9.68
CA ARG A 160 2.00 25.36 -10.14
C ARG A 160 0.98 25.89 -11.14
N SER A 161 0.38 25.01 -11.94
CA SER A 161 -0.66 25.35 -12.92
C SER A 161 -2.04 25.59 -12.30
N GLY A 162 -2.23 25.13 -11.04
CA GLY A 162 -3.54 25.09 -10.40
C GLY A 162 -4.42 23.92 -10.88
N VAL A 163 -3.88 23.00 -11.69
CA VAL A 163 -4.61 21.83 -12.20
C VAL A 163 -3.97 20.54 -11.73
N VAL A 164 -4.75 19.72 -11.04
CA VAL A 164 -4.34 18.41 -10.51
C VAL A 164 -5.13 17.31 -11.21
N GLY A 165 -4.45 16.33 -11.79
CA GLY A 165 -5.07 15.11 -12.30
C GLY A 165 -5.11 14.03 -11.23
N LEU A 166 -6.24 13.37 -11.02
CA LEU A 166 -6.37 12.22 -10.13
C LEU A 166 -6.76 10.98 -10.93
N LEU A 167 -5.90 9.97 -10.92
CA LEU A 167 -6.18 8.65 -11.47
C LEU A 167 -6.77 7.77 -10.37
N ALA A 168 -8.00 7.24 -10.54
CA ALA A 168 -8.65 6.42 -9.51
C ALA A 168 -9.54 5.32 -10.08
N THR A 169 -10.03 4.42 -9.22
CA THR A 169 -11.06 3.44 -9.60
C THR A 169 -12.45 4.07 -9.57
N GLY A 170 -13.40 3.51 -10.33
CA GLY A 170 -14.76 4.01 -10.39
C GLY A 170 -15.44 4.09 -9.01
N ASN A 171 -15.27 3.07 -8.15
CA ASN A 171 -15.86 3.05 -6.82
C ASN A 171 -15.23 4.10 -5.88
N THR A 172 -13.92 4.32 -5.97
CA THR A 172 -13.26 5.39 -5.20
C THR A 172 -13.86 6.75 -5.55
N VAL A 173 -14.02 7.03 -6.84
CA VAL A 173 -14.58 8.32 -7.33
C VAL A 173 -16.02 8.53 -6.88
N ARG A 174 -16.85 7.49 -6.88
CA ARG A 174 -18.27 7.59 -6.47
C ARG A 174 -18.51 7.60 -4.98
N SER A 175 -17.48 7.45 -4.15
CA SER A 175 -17.64 7.36 -2.70
C SER A 175 -17.88 8.73 -2.05
N ASN A 176 -18.77 8.77 -1.04
CA ASN A 176 -18.99 9.96 -0.22
C ASN A 176 -17.72 10.42 0.49
N LYS A 177 -16.84 9.47 0.86
CA LYS A 177 -15.56 9.78 1.48
C LYS A 177 -14.64 10.56 0.54
N PHE A 178 -14.64 10.20 -0.75
CA PHE A 178 -13.86 10.94 -1.75
C PHE A 178 -14.45 12.33 -2.01
N ALA A 179 -15.78 12.45 -2.09
CA ALA A 179 -16.45 13.75 -2.22
C ALA A 179 -16.07 14.67 -1.06
N ALA A 180 -16.16 14.20 0.19
CA ALA A 180 -15.75 14.97 1.37
C ALA A 180 -14.27 15.38 1.34
N LEU A 181 -13.38 14.52 0.82
CA LEU A 181 -11.96 14.84 0.67
C LEU A 181 -11.74 15.98 -0.35
N LEU A 182 -12.49 15.98 -1.45
CA LEU A 182 -12.46 17.06 -2.45
C LEU A 182 -13.02 18.36 -1.85
N ASP A 183 -14.15 18.30 -1.16
CA ASP A 183 -14.76 19.48 -0.50
C ASP A 183 -13.79 20.11 0.51
N GLN A 184 -13.06 19.29 1.26
CA GLN A 184 -12.15 19.78 2.28
C GLN A 184 -10.88 20.39 1.71
N HIS A 185 -10.37 19.92 0.58
CA HIS A 185 -9.03 20.25 0.10
C HIS A 185 -8.97 20.75 -1.35
N GLY A 186 -10.03 20.57 -2.14
CA GLY A 186 -10.05 20.86 -3.58
C GLY A 186 -10.20 22.32 -3.97
N HIS A 187 -10.55 23.22 -3.02
CA HIS A 187 -10.92 24.62 -3.34
C HIS A 187 -9.79 25.50 -3.93
N ARG A 188 -8.53 25.11 -3.75
CA ARG A 188 -7.37 25.90 -4.17
C ARG A 188 -6.77 25.47 -5.50
N ALA A 189 -7.30 24.42 -6.11
CA ALA A 189 -6.88 23.91 -7.40
C ALA A 189 -8.04 23.18 -8.08
N ARG A 190 -8.02 23.14 -9.41
CA ARG A 190 -8.96 22.38 -10.21
C ARG A 190 -8.53 20.89 -10.17
N VAL A 191 -9.22 20.06 -9.40
CA VAL A 191 -8.96 18.62 -9.36
C VAL A 191 -9.78 17.92 -10.44
N MET A 192 -9.09 17.38 -11.45
CA MET A 192 -9.69 16.62 -12.53
C MET A 192 -9.61 15.14 -12.20
N VAL A 193 -10.76 14.49 -12.08
CA VAL A 193 -10.85 13.08 -11.69
C VAL A 193 -10.99 12.21 -12.93
N GLN A 194 -10.06 11.28 -13.10
CA GLN A 194 -10.01 10.33 -14.22
C GLN A 194 -10.19 8.89 -13.72
N PRO A 195 -11.36 8.27 -13.91
CA PRO A 195 -11.52 6.84 -13.72
C PRO A 195 -10.68 6.05 -14.73
N CYS A 196 -9.96 5.02 -14.23
CA CYS A 196 -9.02 4.23 -15.04
C CYS A 196 -9.38 2.74 -15.04
N PRO A 197 -10.49 2.33 -15.69
CA PRO A 197 -10.87 0.92 -15.79
C PRO A 197 -9.81 0.11 -16.54
N GLY A 198 -9.55 -1.12 -16.07
CA GLY A 198 -8.56 -2.03 -16.67
C GLY A 198 -7.11 -1.78 -16.24
N LEU A 199 -6.78 -0.61 -15.68
CA LEU A 199 -5.39 -0.30 -15.34
C LEU A 199 -4.89 -1.08 -14.12
N ALA A 200 -5.73 -1.33 -13.12
CA ALA A 200 -5.40 -2.20 -12.00
C ALA A 200 -5.23 -3.66 -12.44
N ASP A 201 -6.05 -4.11 -13.40
CA ASP A 201 -5.98 -5.47 -13.96
C ASP A 201 -4.64 -5.74 -14.66
N CYS A 202 -4.02 -4.72 -15.29
CA CYS A 202 -2.67 -4.85 -15.83
C CYS A 202 -1.66 -5.22 -14.75
N VAL A 203 -1.71 -4.54 -13.60
CA VAL A 203 -0.80 -4.82 -12.48
C VAL A 203 -1.09 -6.19 -11.85
N GLU A 204 -2.36 -6.58 -11.70
CA GLU A 204 -2.77 -7.93 -11.24
C GLU A 204 -2.27 -9.04 -12.16
N ARG A 205 -2.04 -8.74 -13.45
CA ARG A 205 -1.41 -9.67 -14.40
C ARG A 205 0.11 -9.53 -14.47
N GLY A 206 0.70 -8.55 -13.74
CA GLY A 206 2.12 -8.24 -13.80
C GLY A 206 2.54 -7.55 -15.11
N GLU A 207 1.60 -6.95 -15.83
CA GLU A 207 1.82 -6.18 -17.06
C GLU A 207 2.19 -4.72 -16.69
N LEU A 208 3.46 -4.47 -16.43
CA LEU A 208 3.93 -3.13 -16.03
C LEU A 208 4.45 -2.32 -17.24
N HIS A 209 4.71 -2.98 -18.34
CA HIS A 209 5.29 -2.43 -19.57
C HIS A 209 4.58 -3.01 -20.79
N GLY A 210 4.87 -2.45 -21.98
CA GLY A 210 4.31 -2.93 -23.24
C GLY A 210 3.17 -2.06 -23.75
N SER A 211 2.56 -2.48 -24.88
CA SER A 211 1.58 -1.68 -25.61
C SER A 211 0.25 -1.52 -24.87
N HIS A 212 -0.21 -2.57 -24.18
CA HIS A 212 -1.52 -2.55 -23.51
C HIS A 212 -1.60 -1.54 -22.34
N PRO A 213 -0.75 -1.61 -21.27
CA PRO A 213 -0.79 -0.61 -20.22
C PRO A 213 -0.44 0.79 -20.73
N ARG A 214 0.44 0.92 -21.74
CA ARG A 214 0.77 2.19 -22.38
C ARG A 214 -0.46 2.83 -23.01
N ALA A 215 -1.20 2.10 -23.86
CA ALA A 215 -2.39 2.63 -24.53
C ALA A 215 -3.48 3.07 -23.54
N LEU A 216 -3.66 2.31 -22.43
CA LEU A 216 -4.59 2.71 -21.36
C LEU A 216 -4.13 4.00 -20.69
N LEU A 217 -2.83 4.11 -20.35
CA LEU A 217 -2.29 5.31 -19.73
C LEU A 217 -2.37 6.52 -20.64
N GLU A 218 -2.00 6.41 -21.91
CA GLU A 218 -2.13 7.48 -22.90
C GLU A 218 -3.57 8.01 -22.96
N LYS A 219 -4.55 7.10 -23.08
CA LYS A 219 -5.98 7.44 -23.09
C LYS A 219 -6.42 8.19 -21.82
N PHE A 220 -5.92 7.82 -20.65
CA PHE A 220 -6.35 8.43 -19.38
C PHE A 220 -5.58 9.69 -19.02
N LEU A 221 -4.33 9.82 -19.47
CA LEU A 221 -3.48 10.98 -19.19
C LEU A 221 -3.73 12.14 -20.15
N GLU A 222 -4.01 11.85 -21.43
CA GLU A 222 -4.22 12.87 -22.46
C GLU A 222 -5.21 13.98 -22.06
N PRO A 223 -6.44 13.68 -21.59
CA PRO A 223 -7.39 14.72 -21.21
C PRO A 223 -6.95 15.55 -19.99
N LEU A 224 -6.15 14.98 -19.10
CA LEU A 224 -5.59 15.70 -17.94
C LEU A 224 -4.49 16.67 -18.37
N LEU A 225 -3.56 16.20 -19.21
CA LEU A 225 -2.45 16.99 -19.72
C LEU A 225 -2.93 18.11 -20.65
N ALA A 226 -3.91 17.83 -21.51
CA ALA A 226 -4.54 18.84 -22.38
C ALA A 226 -5.19 20.00 -21.61
N GLN A 227 -5.58 19.77 -20.36
CA GLN A 227 -6.11 20.80 -19.46
C GLN A 227 -5.04 21.44 -18.55
N GLY A 228 -3.76 21.14 -18.78
CA GLY A 228 -2.65 21.73 -18.07
C GLY A 228 -2.33 21.09 -16.70
N ALA A 229 -2.73 19.85 -16.45
CA ALA A 229 -2.35 19.16 -15.21
C ALA A 229 -0.83 19.00 -15.13
N ASP A 230 -0.22 19.59 -14.11
CA ASP A 230 1.21 19.48 -13.79
C ASP A 230 1.49 18.59 -12.57
N THR A 231 0.44 18.10 -11.94
CA THR A 231 0.50 17.24 -10.76
C THR A 231 -0.51 16.11 -10.90
N LEU A 232 -0.04 14.88 -10.75
CA LEU A 232 -0.87 13.68 -10.80
C LEU A 232 -0.92 13.00 -9.43
N VAL A 233 -2.11 12.59 -9.01
CA VAL A 233 -2.35 11.81 -7.79
C VAL A 233 -2.72 10.39 -8.16
N LEU A 234 -2.04 9.41 -7.56
CA LEU A 234 -2.36 8.00 -7.72
C LEU A 234 -3.38 7.59 -6.66
N GLY A 235 -4.65 7.51 -7.03
CA GLY A 235 -5.78 7.16 -6.17
C GLY A 235 -6.09 5.66 -6.15
N CYS A 236 -5.14 4.82 -6.55
CA CYS A 236 -5.21 3.37 -6.50
C CYS A 236 -3.83 2.79 -6.19
N THR A 237 -3.76 1.81 -5.32
CA THR A 237 -2.52 1.15 -4.84
C THR A 237 -1.76 0.40 -5.92
N HIS A 238 -2.41 0.05 -7.01
CA HIS A 238 -1.78 -0.59 -8.18
C HIS A 238 -0.95 0.39 -9.00
N TYR A 239 -1.36 1.65 -9.08
CA TYR A 239 -0.75 2.62 -10.01
C TYR A 239 0.69 3.03 -9.68
N PRO A 240 1.19 2.99 -8.43
CA PRO A 240 2.60 3.21 -8.13
C PRO A 240 3.57 2.29 -8.89
N PHE A 241 3.14 1.05 -9.24
CA PHE A 241 3.95 0.14 -10.05
C PHE A 241 4.09 0.58 -11.52
N LEU A 242 3.22 1.48 -11.97
CA LEU A 242 3.24 2.06 -13.32
C LEU A 242 3.93 3.43 -13.37
N ILE A 243 4.45 3.96 -12.24
CA ILE A 243 5.13 5.27 -12.20
C ILE A 243 6.21 5.41 -13.30
N PRO A 244 7.09 4.41 -13.54
CA PRO A 244 8.08 4.54 -14.60
C PRO A 244 7.47 4.77 -15.98
N LEU A 245 6.36 4.09 -16.30
CA LEU A 245 5.65 4.24 -17.56
C LEU A 245 4.85 5.55 -17.61
N ILE A 246 4.20 5.94 -16.51
CA ILE A 246 3.51 7.23 -16.39
C ILE A 246 4.51 8.36 -16.62
N GLN A 247 5.68 8.34 -15.95
CA GLN A 247 6.69 9.39 -16.06
C GLN A 247 7.25 9.53 -17.48
N GLN A 248 7.40 8.40 -18.21
CA GLN A 248 7.79 8.41 -19.63
C GLN A 248 6.75 9.10 -20.52
N LEU A 249 5.46 9.01 -20.16
CA LEU A 249 4.37 9.60 -20.95
C LEU A 249 4.14 11.07 -20.65
N VAL A 250 4.29 11.47 -19.38
CA VAL A 250 3.98 12.84 -18.95
C VAL A 250 5.21 13.77 -18.92
N GLY A 251 6.41 13.22 -19.03
CA GLY A 251 7.67 13.97 -18.96
C GLY A 251 8.10 14.31 -17.52
N PRO A 252 9.28 14.91 -17.35
CA PRO A 252 9.89 15.18 -16.04
C PRO A 252 9.23 16.32 -15.25
N ASP A 253 8.48 17.19 -15.90
CA ASP A 253 7.90 18.40 -15.28
C ASP A 253 6.60 18.13 -14.52
N VAL A 254 5.97 16.97 -14.74
CA VAL A 254 4.76 16.54 -14.04
C VAL A 254 5.11 15.82 -12.75
N VAL A 255 4.60 16.34 -11.65
CA VAL A 255 4.79 15.73 -10.31
C VAL A 255 3.82 14.58 -10.11
N ILE A 256 4.32 13.41 -9.74
CA ILE A 256 3.48 12.24 -9.44
C ILE A 256 3.48 11.99 -7.92
N LEU A 257 2.31 11.93 -7.30
CA LEU A 257 2.13 11.76 -5.88
C LEU A 257 1.50 10.39 -5.56
N ASP A 258 2.25 9.60 -4.76
CA ASP A 258 1.85 8.33 -4.19
C ASP A 258 1.57 8.51 -2.68
N PRO A 259 0.40 8.09 -2.17
CA PRO A 259 0.03 8.25 -0.77
C PRO A 259 0.75 7.28 0.19
N SER A 260 1.49 6.27 -0.28
CA SER A 260 2.08 5.20 0.56
C SER A 260 2.94 5.73 1.71
N ALA A 261 3.73 6.79 1.46
CA ALA A 261 4.54 7.42 2.51
C ALA A 261 3.70 8.08 3.62
N ALA A 262 2.54 8.63 3.27
CA ALA A 262 1.63 9.22 4.25
C ALA A 262 0.98 8.13 5.12
N VAL A 263 0.66 6.97 4.53
CA VAL A 263 0.14 5.79 5.26
C VAL A 263 1.18 5.28 6.26
N ALA A 264 2.43 5.09 5.86
CA ALA A 264 3.50 4.63 6.74
C ALA A 264 3.75 5.61 7.91
N ARG A 265 3.76 6.92 7.65
CA ARG A 265 3.86 7.93 8.71
C ARG A 265 2.67 7.92 9.67
N GLN A 266 1.45 7.74 9.16
CA GLN A 266 0.26 7.64 10.00
C GLN A 266 0.27 6.37 10.84
N LEU A 267 0.69 5.25 10.26
CA LEU A 267 0.85 3.99 10.99
C LEU A 267 1.84 4.17 12.15
N ARG A 268 3.04 4.72 11.90
CA ARG A 268 4.03 5.01 12.95
C ARG A 268 3.42 5.82 14.10
N ARG A 269 2.76 6.94 13.79
CA ARG A 269 2.13 7.80 14.82
C ARG A 269 1.09 7.06 15.64
N ARG A 270 0.31 6.17 15.02
CA ARG A 270 -0.72 5.38 15.72
C ARG A 270 -0.11 4.31 16.62
N LEU A 271 0.99 3.67 16.18
CA LEU A 271 1.73 2.69 16.99
C LEU A 271 2.42 3.35 18.17
N GLU A 272 3.04 4.52 17.98
CA GLU A 272 3.65 5.33 19.03
C GLU A 272 2.60 5.76 20.07
N ALA A 273 1.46 6.29 19.63
CA ALA A 273 0.37 6.70 20.53
C ALA A 273 -0.23 5.53 21.32
N ALA A 274 -0.22 4.32 20.76
CA ALA A 274 -0.67 3.11 21.44
C ALA A 274 0.45 2.41 22.24
N SER A 275 1.68 2.96 22.25
CA SER A 275 2.87 2.36 22.89
C SER A 275 3.19 0.94 22.45
N VAL A 276 2.92 0.62 21.19
CA VAL A 276 3.13 -0.72 20.61
C VAL A 276 4.11 -0.74 19.43
N LEU A 277 4.80 0.39 19.15
CA LEU A 277 5.84 0.43 18.14
C LEU A 277 6.98 -0.54 18.50
N ALA A 278 7.44 -1.34 17.51
CA ALA A 278 8.56 -2.24 17.73
C ALA A 278 9.84 -1.46 18.08
N ASN A 279 10.53 -1.91 19.12
CA ASN A 279 11.76 -1.31 19.64
C ASN A 279 12.96 -2.27 19.58
N GLY A 280 12.81 -3.41 18.90
CA GLY A 280 13.87 -4.40 18.71
C GLY A 280 14.95 -3.96 17.72
N LEU A 281 16.10 -4.65 17.74
CA LEU A 281 17.19 -4.46 16.78
C LEU A 281 17.06 -5.38 15.54
N ALA A 282 16.24 -6.43 15.63
CA ALA A 282 16.02 -7.37 14.55
C ALA A 282 15.13 -6.75 13.48
N ILE A 283 15.46 -7.01 12.21
CA ILE A 283 14.59 -6.67 11.08
C ILE A 283 13.37 -7.58 11.16
N GLY A 284 12.18 -6.98 10.99
CA GLY A 284 10.92 -7.70 10.98
C GLY A 284 10.79 -8.59 9.72
N ASP A 285 10.06 -9.69 9.87
CA ASP A 285 9.73 -10.59 8.77
C ASP A 285 8.39 -10.23 8.14
N THR A 286 8.11 -10.75 6.93
CA THR A 286 6.84 -10.55 6.25
C THR A 286 6.29 -11.88 5.75
N ARG A 287 5.04 -12.18 6.12
CA ARG A 287 4.30 -13.34 5.61
C ARG A 287 3.19 -12.87 4.66
N TYR A 288 2.90 -13.70 3.66
CA TYR A 288 1.98 -13.36 2.58
C TYR A 288 0.90 -14.41 2.42
N TRP A 289 -0.35 -13.98 2.27
CA TRP A 289 -1.51 -14.82 1.98
C TRP A 289 -2.27 -14.29 0.76
N THR A 290 -2.98 -15.19 0.11
CA THR A 290 -3.90 -14.84 -0.98
C THR A 290 -5.17 -15.66 -0.96
N SER A 291 -6.30 -15.06 -1.33
CA SER A 291 -7.54 -15.77 -1.65
C SER A 291 -7.57 -16.29 -3.10
N GLY A 292 -6.64 -15.82 -3.93
CA GLY A 292 -6.57 -16.13 -5.37
C GLY A 292 -5.70 -17.35 -5.70
N PRO A 293 -5.45 -17.59 -6.99
CA PRO A 293 -4.58 -18.66 -7.47
C PRO A 293 -3.14 -18.46 -6.95
N LEU A 294 -2.66 -19.43 -6.17
CA LEU A 294 -1.45 -19.31 -5.37
C LEU A 294 -0.19 -19.02 -6.23
N GLU A 295 0.09 -19.89 -7.19
CA GLU A 295 1.29 -19.79 -8.02
C GLU A 295 1.36 -18.48 -8.81
N ARG A 296 0.23 -18.11 -9.44
CA ARG A 296 0.13 -16.87 -10.19
C ARG A 296 0.32 -15.66 -9.29
N THR A 297 -0.32 -15.64 -8.14
CA THR A 297 -0.20 -14.51 -7.19
C THR A 297 1.24 -14.40 -6.67
N ALA A 298 1.89 -15.51 -6.31
CA ALA A 298 3.28 -15.53 -5.88
C ALA A 298 4.23 -14.99 -6.98
N GLN A 299 4.03 -15.39 -8.24
CA GLN A 299 4.83 -14.89 -9.36
C GLN A 299 4.67 -13.38 -9.55
N VAL A 300 3.42 -12.87 -9.49
CA VAL A 300 3.17 -11.43 -9.64
C VAL A 300 3.74 -10.66 -8.46
N MET A 301 3.51 -11.11 -7.22
CA MET A 301 4.10 -10.50 -6.02
C MET A 301 5.63 -10.45 -6.12
N GLY A 302 6.27 -11.55 -6.49
CA GLY A 302 7.73 -11.62 -6.67
C GLY A 302 8.23 -10.63 -7.71
N ARG A 303 7.51 -10.46 -8.83
CA ARG A 303 7.83 -9.45 -9.85
C ARG A 303 7.71 -8.03 -9.32
N LEU A 304 6.62 -7.72 -8.59
CA LEU A 304 6.37 -6.39 -8.03
C LEU A 304 7.35 -6.02 -6.92
N LEU A 305 7.76 -6.98 -6.11
CA LEU A 305 8.70 -6.79 -5.01
C LEU A 305 10.16 -6.81 -5.46
N GLY A 306 10.47 -7.48 -6.58
CA GLY A 306 11.82 -7.66 -7.11
C GLY A 306 12.58 -8.83 -6.48
N TYR A 307 11.90 -9.66 -5.68
CA TYR A 307 12.44 -10.90 -5.09
C TYR A 307 11.31 -11.93 -4.91
N PRO A 308 11.63 -13.25 -4.97
CA PRO A 308 10.64 -14.29 -4.79
C PRO A 308 10.05 -14.29 -3.38
N VAL A 309 8.76 -14.57 -3.25
CA VAL A 309 8.05 -14.65 -1.98
C VAL A 309 7.31 -15.98 -1.86
N ALA A 310 7.28 -16.55 -0.67
CA ALA A 310 6.38 -17.64 -0.34
C ALA A 310 5.01 -17.08 0.03
N VAL A 311 3.98 -17.54 -0.65
CA VAL A 311 2.60 -17.11 -0.43
C VAL A 311 1.78 -18.31 0.04
N GLU A 312 1.00 -18.14 1.08
CA GLU A 312 0.11 -19.15 1.63
C GLU A 312 -1.34 -18.91 1.12
N PRO A 313 -2.14 -19.95 0.95
CA PRO A 313 -3.56 -19.77 0.69
C PRO A 313 -4.25 -19.16 1.92
N LEU A 314 -5.13 -18.19 1.71
CA LEU A 314 -5.98 -17.72 2.79
C LEU A 314 -6.90 -18.87 3.21
N PRO A 315 -6.93 -19.26 4.50
CA PRO A 315 -7.71 -20.41 4.95
C PRO A 315 -9.20 -20.16 4.87
N GLU A 316 -9.99 -21.25 4.80
CA GLU A 316 -11.41 -21.18 5.04
C GLU A 316 -11.70 -20.84 6.54
N PRO A 317 -12.68 -20.00 6.87
CA PRO A 317 -13.72 -19.41 6.01
C PRO A 317 -13.34 -18.06 5.38
N PHE A 318 -12.10 -17.59 5.54
CA PHE A 318 -11.67 -16.25 5.09
C PHE A 318 -11.44 -16.15 3.58
N ARG A 319 -11.33 -17.29 2.91
CA ARG A 319 -11.02 -17.34 1.47
C ARG A 319 -12.21 -16.95 0.59
N HIS A 320 -13.42 -17.31 0.99
CA HIS A 320 -14.66 -17.05 0.23
C HIS A 320 -15.53 -15.97 0.88
N ASP A 321 -16.54 -15.48 0.18
CA ASP A 321 -17.53 -14.54 0.71
C ASP A 321 -18.62 -15.31 1.53
N SER A 322 -18.19 -16.20 2.40
CA SER A 322 -19.04 -16.81 3.40
C SER A 322 -19.06 -15.89 4.62
N THR A 323 -20.25 -15.54 5.10
CA THR A 323 -20.38 -14.80 6.37
C THR A 323 -19.87 -15.70 7.49
N PRO A 324 -18.73 -15.41 8.13
CA PRO A 324 -18.28 -16.21 9.28
C PRO A 324 -19.31 -16.02 10.39
N THR A 325 -19.95 -17.09 10.81
CA THR A 325 -20.68 -17.13 12.08
C THR A 325 -19.64 -17.23 13.19
N PHE A 326 -19.21 -16.11 13.69
CA PHE A 326 -18.31 -16.06 14.85
C PHE A 326 -19.12 -16.30 16.13
N SER A 327 -19.06 -17.53 16.64
CA SER A 327 -19.37 -17.87 18.03
C SER A 327 -18.04 -17.96 18.78
N GLY A 328 -17.62 -16.89 19.46
CA GLY A 328 -16.47 -16.96 20.36
C GLY A 328 -15.50 -15.79 20.32
N LEU A 329 -15.98 -14.61 20.71
CA LEU A 329 -15.12 -13.60 21.30
C LEU A 329 -15.56 -13.41 22.76
N GLU A 330 -15.19 -14.38 23.61
CA GLU A 330 -15.10 -14.11 25.05
C GLU A 330 -13.96 -13.11 25.25
N SER A 331 -14.35 -11.97 25.77
CA SER A 331 -13.60 -10.87 26.41
C SER A 331 -12.06 -10.99 26.41
N LEU A 332 -11.40 -10.28 25.48
CA LEU A 332 -10.06 -9.76 25.74
C LEU A 332 -10.19 -8.68 26.83
N PRO A 333 -9.33 -8.64 27.86
CA PRO A 333 -9.40 -7.67 28.93
C PRO A 333 -9.28 -6.26 28.36
N ALA A 334 -10.25 -5.41 28.70
CA ALA A 334 -10.24 -3.99 28.37
C ALA A 334 -8.95 -3.35 28.96
N LEU A 335 -8.14 -2.76 28.09
CA LEU A 335 -7.09 -1.84 28.53
C LEU A 335 -7.79 -0.66 29.19
N ALA A 336 -7.52 -0.47 30.47
CA ALA A 336 -8.10 0.57 31.32
C ALA A 336 -7.94 1.95 30.65
N THR A 337 -9.06 2.56 30.30
CA THR A 337 -9.15 3.98 29.97
C THR A 337 -9.15 4.74 31.31
N GLU A 338 -8.00 5.24 31.72
CA GLU A 338 -7.98 6.31 32.73
C GLU A 338 -8.62 7.57 32.14
N ALA A 339 -9.79 7.90 32.67
CA ALA A 339 -10.47 9.15 32.39
C ALA A 339 -9.67 10.30 33.01
N HIS A 340 -9.18 11.22 32.17
CA HIS A 340 -8.69 12.50 32.64
C HIS A 340 -9.88 13.42 32.96
N PRO A 341 -9.95 14.03 34.17
CA PRO A 341 -10.98 15.01 34.46
C PRO A 341 -10.73 16.32 33.70
N ALA A 342 -11.82 16.90 33.23
CA ALA A 342 -11.85 18.22 32.62
C ALA A 342 -11.35 19.30 33.61
N GLN A 343 -10.44 20.15 33.21
CA GLN A 343 -10.28 21.55 33.55
C GLN A 343 -9.90 22.37 32.33
#